data_a756afa089e15a9d929465fa02743031
#
_entry.id   a756afa089e15a9d929465fa02743031
#
_cell.length_a   1.000
_cell.length_b   1.000
_cell.length_c   1.000
_cell.angle_alpha   90.00
_cell.angle_beta   90.00
_cell.angle_gamma   90.00
#
_symmetry.space_group_name_H-M   'P 1'
#
loop_
_entity.id
_entity.type
_entity.pdbx_description
1 polymer ?
#
loop_
_entity_poly.entity_id
_entity_poly.type
_entity_poly.pdbx_seq_one_letter_code
_entity_poly.pdbx_strand_id
1 'polypeptide(L)'
;PAEGATMDLNDESKDSYEFTWDKASEQGSVLIFSTTKDLVKQVTVEAGTGKNCNISALVINQLLSKLDIKSGNERLIYWTVKDKNNQTAAASEVRTLQARRMKSILLAPEDMSTATLLADATQTKIKFEWDASGIGNDTECTVLLSLDPEMDNFVELPTKGTGNISITHEEMEQTIEKLSIKRYRTNTIYWNVRNNADQSLISRVANTLYTNDMMRLVDKRGDETITYPVV
;
A
#
# COMPACT_ATOMS: atom_id res chain seq x y z
N PRO A 1 -16.00 17.20 2.23
CA PRO A 1 -16.17 17.69 0.85
C PRO A 1 -17.65 17.82 0.48
N ALA A 2 -17.98 18.75 -0.44
CA ALA A 2 -19.30 18.85 -1.02
C ALA A 2 -19.61 17.63 -1.91
N GLU A 3 -20.90 17.39 -2.21
CA GLU A 3 -21.32 16.36 -3.18
C GLU A 3 -20.64 16.57 -4.53
N GLY A 4 -20.07 15.52 -5.10
CA GLY A 4 -19.37 15.56 -6.38
C GLY A 4 -18.03 16.31 -6.39
N ALA A 5 -17.48 16.65 -5.22
CA ALA A 5 -16.20 17.35 -5.15
C ALA A 5 -15.06 16.53 -5.77
N THR A 6 -14.03 17.21 -6.29
CA THR A 6 -12.79 16.60 -6.75
C THR A 6 -11.74 16.69 -5.65
N MET A 7 -11.04 15.58 -5.43
CA MET A 7 -9.94 15.43 -4.48
C MET A 7 -8.72 14.87 -5.22
N ASP A 8 -7.72 15.71 -5.47
CA ASP A 8 -6.44 15.29 -6.04
C ASP A 8 -5.39 15.21 -4.93
N LEU A 9 -4.98 14.00 -4.60
CA LEU A 9 -3.97 13.79 -3.55
C LEU A 9 -2.54 14.13 -4.02
N ASN A 10 -2.35 14.45 -5.30
CA ASN A 10 -1.06 14.95 -5.82
C ASN A 10 -0.89 16.46 -5.62
N ASP A 11 -1.93 17.16 -5.16
CA ASP A 11 -1.86 18.59 -4.82
C ASP A 11 -1.09 18.77 -3.51
N GLU A 12 0.20 19.04 -3.62
CA GLU A 12 1.12 19.20 -2.47
C GLU A 12 0.79 20.43 -1.59
N SER A 13 -0.10 21.33 -2.06
CA SER A 13 -0.58 22.45 -1.23
C SER A 13 -1.62 22.00 -0.19
N LYS A 14 -2.09 20.75 -0.25
CA LYS A 14 -3.14 20.19 0.61
C LYS A 14 -2.67 18.96 1.36
N ASP A 15 -2.28 19.16 2.61
CA ASP A 15 -1.88 18.06 3.50
C ASP A 15 -3.05 17.31 4.11
N SER A 16 -4.26 17.89 4.12
CA SER A 16 -5.45 17.29 4.69
C SER A 16 -6.73 17.73 3.98
N TYR A 17 -7.79 16.96 4.17
CA TYR A 17 -9.11 17.22 3.62
C TYR A 17 -10.15 17.15 4.73
N GLU A 18 -11.02 18.19 4.81
CA GLU A 18 -12.09 18.26 5.77
C GLU A 18 -13.35 17.54 5.26
N PHE A 19 -13.91 16.68 6.09
CA PHE A 19 -15.21 16.04 5.90
C PHE A 19 -16.18 16.60 6.93
N THR A 20 -17.36 17.06 6.50
CA THR A 20 -18.36 17.69 7.34
C THR A 20 -19.72 17.01 7.19
N TRP A 21 -20.50 16.93 8.29
CA TRP A 21 -21.83 16.33 8.32
C TRP A 21 -22.74 17.07 9.34
N ASP A 22 -24.05 16.83 9.28
CA ASP A 22 -25.03 17.66 9.99
C ASP A 22 -25.15 17.37 11.48
N LYS A 23 -24.91 16.11 11.92
CA LYS A 23 -25.17 15.69 13.30
C LYS A 23 -23.88 15.24 13.99
N ALA A 24 -23.62 15.81 15.16
CA ALA A 24 -22.60 15.28 16.07
C ALA A 24 -23.09 13.97 16.70
N SER A 25 -22.17 13.07 17.06
CA SER A 25 -22.45 11.87 17.83
C SER A 25 -21.73 11.92 19.17
N GLU A 26 -22.44 11.74 20.27
CA GLU A 26 -21.84 11.66 21.60
C GLU A 26 -20.93 10.43 21.76
N GLN A 27 -21.20 9.37 21.00
CA GLN A 27 -20.47 8.11 21.02
C GLN A 27 -19.32 8.07 20.02
N GLY A 28 -19.18 9.13 19.23
CA GLY A 28 -18.24 9.21 18.11
C GLY A 28 -18.86 8.75 16.79
N SER A 29 -18.25 9.22 15.72
CA SER A 29 -18.64 8.94 14.33
C SER A 29 -17.57 8.15 13.62
N VAL A 30 -17.97 7.38 12.60
CA VAL A 30 -17.13 6.65 11.68
C VAL A 30 -17.41 7.11 10.27
N LEU A 31 -16.39 7.61 9.57
CA LEU A 31 -16.44 7.85 8.14
C LEU A 31 -16.25 6.53 7.41
N ILE A 32 -17.06 6.30 6.39
CA ILE A 32 -17.06 5.10 5.55
C ILE A 32 -16.81 5.54 4.13
N PHE A 33 -15.86 4.89 3.46
CA PHE A 33 -15.55 5.09 2.06
C PHE A 33 -15.73 3.79 1.29
N SER A 34 -16.26 3.87 0.07
CA SER A 34 -16.50 2.72 -0.80
C SER A 34 -16.37 3.12 -2.27
N THR A 35 -16.09 2.14 -3.12
CA THR A 35 -16.17 2.28 -4.59
C THR A 35 -17.56 1.98 -5.15
N THR A 36 -18.50 1.56 -4.29
CA THR A 36 -19.88 1.23 -4.67
C THR A 36 -20.89 1.92 -3.74
N LYS A 37 -22.04 2.32 -4.30
CA LYS A 37 -23.08 3.07 -3.57
C LYS A 37 -23.70 2.28 -2.41
N ASP A 38 -23.74 0.97 -2.53
CA ASP A 38 -24.26 0.05 -1.52
C ASP A 38 -23.26 -0.22 -0.37
N LEU A 39 -22.05 0.34 -0.47
CA LEU A 39 -21.00 0.25 0.52
C LEU A 39 -20.54 -1.20 0.85
N VAL A 40 -20.67 -2.14 -0.08
CA VAL A 40 -20.31 -3.55 0.14
C VAL A 40 -18.82 -3.70 0.40
N LYS A 41 -17.98 -3.11 -0.45
CA LYS A 41 -16.53 -3.03 -0.20
C LYS A 41 -16.23 -1.67 0.41
N GLN A 42 -15.97 -1.64 1.70
CA GLN A 42 -15.77 -0.39 2.42
C GLN A 42 -14.50 -0.37 3.27
N VAL A 43 -13.99 0.82 3.47
CA VAL A 43 -12.95 1.13 4.46
C VAL A 43 -13.45 2.23 5.38
N THR A 44 -12.96 2.25 6.60
CA THR A 44 -13.47 3.16 7.63
C THR A 44 -12.36 3.91 8.32
N VAL A 45 -12.69 5.11 8.81
CA VAL A 45 -11.82 5.89 9.70
C VAL A 45 -12.66 6.50 10.82
N GLU A 46 -12.11 6.50 12.03
CA GLU A 46 -12.75 7.16 13.17
C GLU A 46 -12.72 8.67 13.00
N ALA A 47 -13.88 9.31 13.23
CA ALA A 47 -14.07 10.73 12.97
C ALA A 47 -14.33 11.58 14.23
N GLY A 48 -14.28 10.94 15.43
CA GLY A 48 -14.53 11.62 16.70
C GLY A 48 -15.99 11.98 16.93
N THR A 49 -16.24 12.86 17.91
CA THR A 49 -17.60 13.23 18.36
C THR A 49 -18.17 14.49 17.69
N GLY A 50 -17.36 15.19 16.89
CA GLY A 50 -17.74 16.45 16.22
C GLY A 50 -18.67 16.27 15.03
N LYS A 51 -18.81 17.33 14.27
CA LYS A 51 -19.52 17.38 12.96
C LYS A 51 -18.55 17.46 11.78
N ASN A 52 -17.26 17.38 12.04
CA ASN A 52 -16.21 17.39 11.03
C ASN A 52 -15.05 16.52 11.47
N CYS A 53 -14.24 16.14 10.49
CA CYS A 53 -12.98 15.43 10.68
C CYS A 53 -12.01 15.87 9.58
N ASN A 54 -10.79 16.20 9.96
CA ASN A 54 -9.69 16.41 9.02
C ASN A 54 -8.89 15.12 8.89
N ILE A 55 -8.77 14.62 7.67
CA ILE A 55 -8.00 13.42 7.37
C ILE A 55 -6.81 13.82 6.51
N SER A 56 -5.60 13.41 6.90
CA SER A 56 -4.42 13.70 6.11
C SER A 56 -4.48 13.05 4.72
N ALA A 57 -3.86 13.69 3.73
CA ALA A 57 -3.78 13.16 2.38
C ALA A 57 -3.13 11.76 2.33
N LEU A 58 -2.15 11.49 3.20
CA LEU A 58 -1.53 10.17 3.31
C LEU A 58 -2.50 9.10 3.80
N VAL A 59 -3.28 9.38 4.85
CA VAL A 59 -4.30 8.45 5.36
C VAL A 59 -5.36 8.17 4.28
N ILE A 60 -5.83 9.21 3.57
CA ILE A 60 -6.77 9.03 2.45
C ILE A 60 -6.14 8.17 1.36
N ASN A 61 -4.87 8.38 1.01
CA ASN A 61 -4.16 7.56 0.03
C ASN A 61 -4.14 6.07 0.42
N GLN A 62 -3.94 5.76 1.70
CA GLN A 62 -4.00 4.39 2.22
C GLN A 62 -5.41 3.79 2.16
N LEU A 63 -6.45 4.59 2.47
CA LEU A 63 -7.84 4.15 2.34
C LEU A 63 -8.18 3.81 0.88
N LEU A 64 -7.76 4.66 -0.07
CA LEU A 64 -7.95 4.41 -1.50
C LEU A 64 -7.18 3.17 -1.97
N SER A 65 -5.98 2.93 -1.44
CA SER A 65 -5.23 1.70 -1.68
C SER A 65 -6.00 0.45 -1.23
N LYS A 66 -6.58 0.48 -0.03
CA LYS A 66 -7.40 -0.62 0.50
C LYS A 66 -8.70 -0.85 -0.29
N LEU A 67 -9.13 0.13 -1.08
CA LEU A 67 -10.24 0.03 -2.04
C LEU A 67 -9.78 -0.43 -3.44
N ASP A 68 -8.55 -0.93 -3.60
CA ASP A 68 -7.92 -1.40 -4.83
C ASP A 68 -7.81 -0.31 -5.92
N ILE A 69 -7.63 0.93 -5.52
CA ILE A 69 -7.35 2.01 -6.47
C ILE A 69 -5.83 2.11 -6.63
N LYS A 70 -5.33 1.82 -7.82
CA LYS A 70 -3.89 1.90 -8.12
C LYS A 70 -3.36 3.33 -8.00
N SER A 71 -2.06 3.44 -7.71
CA SER A 71 -1.32 4.71 -7.68
C SER A 71 -1.58 5.56 -8.92
N GLY A 72 -1.83 6.85 -8.75
CA GLY A 72 -2.12 7.82 -9.82
C GLY A 72 -3.51 7.73 -10.45
N ASN A 73 -4.28 6.68 -10.19
CA ASN A 73 -5.61 6.49 -10.76
C ASN A 73 -6.66 7.34 -10.04
N GLU A 74 -7.70 7.67 -10.80
CA GLU A 74 -8.87 8.42 -10.33
C GLU A 74 -10.10 7.51 -10.27
N ARG A 75 -10.94 7.67 -9.23
CA ARG A 75 -12.16 6.90 -9.03
C ARG A 75 -13.25 7.73 -8.38
N LEU A 76 -14.50 7.43 -8.72
CA LEU A 76 -15.66 7.87 -7.97
C LEU A 76 -15.73 7.10 -6.66
N ILE A 77 -15.77 7.84 -5.56
CA ILE A 77 -15.85 7.31 -4.18
C ILE A 77 -17.19 7.74 -3.58
N TYR A 78 -17.85 6.79 -2.97
CA TYR A 78 -19.03 7.01 -2.14
C TYR A 78 -18.56 7.10 -0.69
N TRP A 79 -19.06 8.09 0.03
CA TRP A 79 -18.73 8.25 1.44
C TRP A 79 -19.96 8.62 2.26
N THR A 80 -19.96 8.22 3.50
CA THR A 80 -21.03 8.53 4.46
C THR A 80 -20.46 8.51 5.88
N VAL A 81 -21.30 8.93 6.84
CA VAL A 81 -20.97 8.92 8.26
C VAL A 81 -21.99 8.08 9.01
N LYS A 82 -21.51 7.25 9.92
CA LYS A 82 -22.35 6.47 10.85
C LYS A 82 -21.94 6.75 12.28
N ASP A 83 -22.88 6.57 13.20
CA ASP A 83 -22.58 6.51 14.62
C ASP A 83 -21.74 5.27 14.94
N LYS A 84 -20.71 5.40 15.77
CA LYS A 84 -19.76 4.32 16.07
C LYS A 84 -20.45 3.11 16.70
N ASN A 85 -21.46 3.33 17.54
CA ASN A 85 -22.17 2.27 18.25
C ASN A 85 -23.40 1.76 17.51
N ASN A 86 -23.88 2.46 16.48
CA ASN A 86 -25.04 2.08 15.70
C ASN A 86 -24.71 1.98 14.20
N GLN A 87 -23.78 1.12 13.87
CA GLN A 87 -23.34 0.90 12.47
C GLN A 87 -24.46 0.34 11.57
N THR A 88 -25.55 -0.18 12.16
CA THR A 88 -26.73 -0.65 11.43
C THR A 88 -27.77 0.45 11.22
N ALA A 89 -27.67 1.60 11.90
CA ALA A 89 -28.54 2.73 11.62
C ALA A 89 -28.45 3.14 10.16
N ALA A 90 -29.58 3.57 9.60
CA ALA A 90 -29.60 4.12 8.24
C ALA A 90 -28.48 5.15 8.11
N ALA A 91 -27.60 4.94 7.12
CA ALA A 91 -26.55 5.88 6.85
C ALA A 91 -27.18 7.28 6.70
N SER A 92 -26.58 8.30 7.32
CA SER A 92 -26.77 9.65 6.85
C SER A 92 -26.50 9.66 5.33
N GLU A 93 -26.94 10.68 4.63
CA GLU A 93 -26.77 10.81 3.18
C GLU A 93 -25.44 10.22 2.66
N VAL A 94 -25.53 9.37 1.63
CA VAL A 94 -24.36 8.87 0.93
C VAL A 94 -23.98 9.91 -0.12
N ARG A 95 -22.79 10.48 0.00
CA ARG A 95 -22.24 11.49 -0.88
C ARG A 95 -21.17 10.90 -1.78
N THR A 96 -20.87 11.61 -2.86
CA THR A 96 -19.84 11.22 -3.83
C THR A 96 -18.68 12.21 -3.83
N LEU A 97 -17.50 11.72 -4.18
CA LEU A 97 -16.35 12.55 -4.53
C LEU A 97 -15.52 11.83 -5.60
N GLN A 98 -14.88 12.60 -6.47
CA GLN A 98 -13.93 12.10 -7.44
C GLN A 98 -12.53 12.17 -6.83
N ALA A 99 -11.96 11.03 -6.46
CA ALA A 99 -10.65 10.98 -5.80
C ALA A 99 -9.57 10.46 -6.75
N ARG A 100 -8.47 11.20 -6.84
CA ARG A 100 -7.24 10.78 -7.52
C ARG A 100 -6.19 10.41 -6.47
N ARG A 101 -5.74 9.14 -6.51
CA ARG A 101 -4.71 8.65 -5.62
C ARG A 101 -3.34 9.26 -5.94
N MET A 102 -2.46 9.40 -4.94
CA MET A 102 -1.08 9.87 -5.14
C MET A 102 -0.37 9.03 -6.18
N LYS A 103 0.36 9.69 -7.08
CA LYS A 103 1.24 9.04 -8.04
C LYS A 103 2.55 8.67 -7.33
N SER A 104 2.95 7.43 -7.47
CA SER A 104 4.27 6.98 -7.01
C SER A 104 5.32 7.17 -8.10
N ILE A 105 6.55 7.47 -7.71
CA ILE A 105 7.73 7.46 -8.59
C ILE A 105 8.40 6.08 -8.64
N LEU A 106 7.87 5.10 -7.89
CA LEU A 106 8.31 3.70 -7.91
C LEU A 106 7.64 3.01 -9.11
N LEU A 107 8.43 2.56 -10.08
CA LEU A 107 7.96 2.13 -11.39
C LEU A 107 7.73 0.61 -11.48
N ALA A 108 8.64 -0.17 -10.89
CA ALA A 108 8.54 -1.63 -10.87
C ALA A 108 9.08 -2.19 -9.54
N PRO A 109 8.43 -3.20 -8.93
CA PRO A 109 7.12 -3.75 -9.32
C PRO A 109 6.00 -2.70 -9.23
N GLU A 110 5.04 -2.74 -10.17
CA GLU A 110 3.91 -1.80 -10.13
C GLU A 110 3.14 -1.90 -8.80
N ASP A 111 2.57 -0.78 -8.38
CA ASP A 111 1.69 -0.77 -7.22
C ASP A 111 0.55 -1.79 -7.35
N MET A 112 0.32 -2.57 -6.28
CA MET A 112 -0.64 -3.68 -6.23
C MET A 112 -0.35 -4.83 -7.21
N SER A 113 0.88 -4.98 -7.64
CA SER A 113 1.29 -6.16 -8.42
C SER A 113 1.52 -7.37 -7.52
N THR A 114 1.58 -8.56 -8.13
CA THR A 114 1.86 -9.81 -7.43
C THR A 114 3.19 -10.38 -7.92
N ALA A 115 4.08 -10.71 -6.98
CA ALA A 115 5.28 -11.48 -7.23
C ALA A 115 5.08 -12.90 -6.67
N THR A 116 5.10 -13.90 -7.57
CA THR A 116 5.09 -15.30 -7.18
C THR A 116 6.52 -15.77 -7.00
N LEU A 117 6.89 -16.09 -5.77
CA LEU A 117 8.23 -16.58 -5.43
C LEU A 117 8.31 -18.08 -5.74
N LEU A 118 9.15 -18.44 -6.70
CA LEU A 118 9.32 -19.81 -7.18
C LEU A 118 10.48 -20.49 -6.45
N ALA A 119 10.27 -21.74 -6.05
CA ALA A 119 11.21 -22.52 -5.26
C ALA A 119 12.61 -22.69 -5.88
N ASP A 120 12.71 -22.80 -7.20
CA ASP A 120 13.96 -23.10 -7.91
C ASP A 120 14.46 -21.92 -8.76
N ALA A 121 13.98 -20.71 -8.47
CA ALA A 121 14.22 -19.55 -9.32
C ALA A 121 15.46 -18.75 -8.90
N THR A 122 16.61 -19.43 -8.75
CA THR A 122 17.90 -18.75 -8.58
C THR A 122 18.26 -17.86 -9.78
N GLN A 123 17.72 -18.14 -10.96
CA GLN A 123 17.92 -17.37 -12.18
C GLN A 123 16.83 -16.33 -12.43
N THR A 124 15.63 -16.53 -11.88
CA THR A 124 14.54 -15.56 -12.03
C THR A 124 14.77 -14.39 -11.10
N LYS A 125 14.63 -13.19 -11.64
CA LYS A 125 14.88 -11.95 -10.91
C LYS A 125 13.63 -11.09 -10.83
N ILE A 126 13.46 -10.43 -9.69
CA ILE A 126 12.51 -9.36 -9.49
C ILE A 126 13.26 -8.05 -9.71
N LYS A 127 12.77 -7.23 -10.64
CA LYS A 127 13.33 -5.91 -10.91
C LYS A 127 12.59 -4.88 -10.07
N PHE A 128 13.33 -4.08 -9.30
CA PHE A 128 12.85 -2.86 -8.67
C PHE A 128 13.37 -1.68 -9.47
N GLU A 129 12.50 -0.76 -9.84
CA GLU A 129 12.81 0.41 -10.67
C GLU A 129 12.09 1.65 -10.16
N TRP A 130 12.76 2.79 -10.18
CA TRP A 130 12.23 4.06 -9.72
C TRP A 130 12.72 5.22 -10.59
N ASP A 131 11.96 6.32 -10.59
CA ASP A 131 12.36 7.56 -11.23
C ASP A 131 13.40 8.29 -10.34
N ALA A 132 14.64 8.33 -10.77
CA ALA A 132 15.73 8.97 -10.07
C ALA A 132 15.93 10.44 -10.48
N SER A 133 15.11 11.00 -11.37
CA SER A 133 15.30 12.34 -11.92
C SER A 133 15.32 13.45 -10.85
N GLY A 134 14.57 13.26 -9.76
CA GLY A 134 14.49 14.21 -8.64
C GLY A 134 15.66 14.18 -7.67
N ILE A 135 16.48 13.11 -7.67
CA ILE A 135 17.57 12.91 -6.70
C ILE A 135 18.97 12.87 -7.33
N GLY A 136 19.05 12.93 -8.67
CA GLY A 136 20.27 12.76 -9.44
C GLY A 136 20.53 11.31 -9.85
N ASN A 137 20.83 11.12 -11.13
CA ASN A 137 20.94 9.79 -11.76
C ASN A 137 22.05 8.90 -11.19
N ASP A 138 23.05 9.48 -10.55
CA ASP A 138 24.21 8.76 -9.98
C ASP A 138 24.06 8.51 -8.46
N THR A 139 22.90 8.90 -7.88
CA THR A 139 22.66 8.73 -6.45
C THR A 139 22.38 7.26 -6.12
N GLU A 140 23.25 6.67 -5.30
CA GLU A 140 23.07 5.30 -4.82
C GLU A 140 21.89 5.23 -3.85
N CYS A 141 21.00 4.28 -4.08
CA CYS A 141 19.80 4.06 -3.28
C CYS A 141 19.68 2.61 -2.82
N THR A 142 18.93 2.43 -1.75
CA THR A 142 18.59 1.13 -1.18
C THR A 142 17.09 0.91 -1.23
N VAL A 143 16.64 -0.24 -1.72
CA VAL A 143 15.22 -0.64 -1.67
C VAL A 143 14.91 -1.17 -0.29
N LEU A 144 13.81 -0.69 0.28
CA LEU A 144 13.28 -1.05 1.59
C LEU A 144 11.99 -1.83 1.43
N LEU A 145 11.79 -2.85 2.25
CA LEU A 145 10.57 -3.65 2.33
C LEU A 145 10.00 -3.53 3.74
N SER A 146 8.69 -3.37 3.88
CA SER A 146 7.99 -3.25 5.15
C SER A 146 6.64 -3.97 5.13
N LEU A 147 6.09 -4.29 6.31
CA LEU A 147 4.69 -4.67 6.49
C LEU A 147 3.80 -3.46 6.81
N ASP A 148 4.39 -2.29 6.92
CA ASP A 148 3.77 -1.03 7.27
C ASP A 148 3.94 -0.02 6.12
N PRO A 149 2.83 0.60 5.62
CA PRO A 149 2.89 1.57 4.53
C PRO A 149 3.65 2.86 4.89
N GLU A 150 3.78 3.21 6.17
CA GLU A 150 4.58 4.33 6.68
C GLU A 150 6.08 4.05 6.65
N MET A 151 6.48 2.78 6.46
CA MET A 151 7.88 2.34 6.46
C MET A 151 8.61 2.57 7.79
N ASP A 152 7.90 2.57 8.92
CA ASP A 152 8.50 2.76 10.26
C ASP A 152 9.43 1.59 10.64
N ASN A 153 9.05 0.37 10.24
CA ASN A 153 9.85 -0.84 10.41
C ASN A 153 10.10 -1.48 9.05
N PHE A 154 11.34 -1.53 8.63
CA PHE A 154 11.70 -2.06 7.33
C PHE A 154 12.92 -2.99 7.37
N VAL A 155 13.09 -3.75 6.31
CA VAL A 155 14.32 -4.48 5.98
C VAL A 155 14.87 -3.98 4.65
N GLU A 156 16.17 -4.03 4.49
CA GLU A 156 16.88 -3.57 3.29
C GLU A 156 17.14 -4.73 2.36
N LEU A 157 16.94 -4.52 1.06
CA LEU A 157 17.46 -5.44 0.06
C LEU A 157 19.00 -5.35 0.00
N PRO A 158 19.68 -6.48 -0.27
CA PRO A 158 21.15 -6.54 -0.19
C PRO A 158 21.84 -5.76 -1.31
N THR A 159 21.14 -5.53 -2.41
CA THR A 159 21.68 -4.85 -3.60
C THR A 159 21.27 -3.39 -3.60
N LYS A 160 22.21 -2.52 -3.94
CA LYS A 160 22.00 -1.08 -4.12
C LYS A 160 22.05 -0.70 -5.60
N GLY A 161 21.44 0.43 -5.96
CA GLY A 161 21.41 0.89 -7.35
C GLY A 161 21.12 2.37 -7.52
N THR A 162 21.18 2.84 -8.76
CA THR A 162 21.00 4.25 -9.15
C THR A 162 19.79 4.46 -10.08
N GLY A 163 18.66 3.84 -9.81
CA GLY A 163 17.43 3.90 -10.61
C GLY A 163 16.78 2.54 -10.77
N ASN A 164 17.52 1.47 -10.61
CA ASN A 164 16.99 0.11 -10.55
C ASN A 164 17.95 -0.86 -9.85
N ILE A 165 17.37 -1.97 -9.37
CA ILE A 165 18.10 -3.18 -8.95
C ILE A 165 17.36 -4.40 -9.46
N SER A 166 18.05 -5.54 -9.48
CA SER A 166 17.43 -6.85 -9.74
C SER A 166 17.94 -7.83 -8.72
N ILE A 167 17.01 -8.51 -8.02
CA ILE A 167 17.31 -9.54 -7.01
C ILE A 167 16.71 -10.88 -7.43
N THR A 168 17.31 -11.95 -6.98
CA THR A 168 16.76 -13.30 -7.18
C THR A 168 15.55 -13.53 -6.26
N HIS A 169 14.74 -14.52 -6.58
CA HIS A 169 13.65 -14.94 -5.71
C HIS A 169 14.17 -15.42 -4.35
N GLU A 170 15.34 -16.08 -4.32
CA GLU A 170 15.98 -16.51 -3.08
C GLU A 170 16.39 -15.33 -2.20
N GLU A 171 17.03 -14.28 -2.76
CA GLU A 171 17.37 -13.06 -2.03
C GLU A 171 16.13 -12.33 -1.51
N MET A 172 15.04 -12.34 -2.29
CA MET A 172 13.76 -11.79 -1.85
C MET A 172 13.19 -12.59 -0.68
N GLU A 173 13.15 -13.92 -0.75
CA GLU A 173 12.68 -14.77 0.34
C GLU A 173 13.49 -14.55 1.63
N GLN A 174 14.82 -14.59 1.53
CA GLN A 174 15.71 -14.35 2.68
C GLN A 174 15.49 -12.97 3.32
N THR A 175 15.13 -11.98 2.50
CA THR A 175 14.89 -10.62 3.01
C THR A 175 13.53 -10.53 3.69
N ILE A 176 12.47 -11.06 3.09
CA ILE A 176 11.13 -11.00 3.68
C ILE A 176 10.98 -11.90 4.92
N GLU A 177 11.78 -12.94 5.07
CA GLU A 177 11.84 -13.74 6.32
C GLU A 177 12.18 -12.88 7.53
N LYS A 178 13.01 -11.86 7.37
CA LYS A 178 13.37 -10.91 8.44
C LYS A 178 12.19 -10.07 8.92
N LEU A 179 11.13 -9.94 8.10
CA LEU A 179 9.88 -9.27 8.46
C LEU A 179 8.93 -10.16 9.28
N SER A 180 9.32 -11.39 9.63
CA SER A 180 8.50 -12.35 10.39
C SER A 180 7.15 -12.66 9.71
N ILE A 181 7.11 -12.64 8.38
CA ILE A 181 5.91 -12.97 7.61
C ILE A 181 5.61 -14.47 7.65
N LYS A 182 4.33 -14.81 7.47
CA LYS A 182 3.90 -16.21 7.42
C LYS A 182 4.19 -16.79 6.05
N ARG A 183 4.94 -17.89 6.01
CA ARG A 183 5.15 -18.68 4.79
C ARG A 183 3.83 -19.29 4.28
N TYR A 184 3.80 -19.60 3.00
CA TYR A 184 2.70 -20.32 2.32
C TYR A 184 1.37 -19.52 2.30
N ARG A 185 1.45 -18.19 2.28
CA ARG A 185 0.30 -17.29 2.17
C ARG A 185 0.63 -16.12 1.26
N THR A 186 -0.41 -15.52 0.75
CA THR A 186 -0.27 -14.18 0.17
C THR A 186 0.04 -13.20 1.29
N ASN A 187 1.17 -12.51 1.18
CA ASN A 187 1.56 -11.44 2.09
C ASN A 187 1.46 -10.12 1.36
N THR A 188 1.07 -9.08 2.08
CA THR A 188 1.12 -7.70 1.61
C THR A 188 2.42 -7.08 2.11
N ILE A 189 3.25 -6.65 1.19
CA ILE A 189 4.52 -5.98 1.46
C ILE A 189 4.44 -4.58 0.85
N TYR A 190 4.94 -3.60 1.57
CA TYR A 190 5.14 -2.25 1.07
C TYR A 190 6.61 -2.07 0.73
N TRP A 191 6.90 -1.40 -0.37
CA TRP A 191 8.27 -1.11 -0.73
C TRP A 191 8.45 0.36 -1.10
N ASN A 192 9.61 0.86 -0.76
CA ASN A 192 10.06 2.21 -1.08
C ASN A 192 11.57 2.19 -1.32
N VAL A 193 12.12 3.32 -1.67
CA VAL A 193 13.55 3.49 -1.92
C VAL A 193 14.08 4.61 -1.04
N ARG A 194 15.23 4.37 -0.43
CA ARG A 194 15.92 5.33 0.40
C ARG A 194 17.16 5.85 -0.34
N ASN A 195 17.30 7.17 -0.40
CA ASN A 195 18.52 7.83 -0.81
C ASN A 195 19.61 7.61 0.24
N ASN A 196 20.72 7.01 -0.14
CA ASN A 196 21.81 6.70 0.80
C ASN A 196 22.61 7.93 1.23
N ALA A 197 22.56 9.04 0.49
CA ALA A 197 23.28 10.26 0.83
C ALA A 197 22.67 11.01 2.02
N ASP A 198 21.35 11.10 2.09
CA ASP A 198 20.63 11.87 3.11
C ASP A 198 19.63 11.04 3.94
N GLN A 199 19.53 9.74 3.68
CA GLN A 199 18.64 8.78 4.34
C GLN A 199 17.13 9.06 4.15
N SER A 200 16.75 9.95 3.23
CA SER A 200 15.34 10.25 2.93
C SER A 200 14.70 9.15 2.07
N LEU A 201 13.39 8.94 2.24
CA LEU A 201 12.60 8.17 1.28
C LEU A 201 12.38 8.99 0.02
N ILE A 202 12.62 8.40 -1.16
CA ILE A 202 12.50 9.12 -2.43
C ILE A 202 11.04 9.22 -2.89
N SER A 203 10.17 8.30 -2.47
CA SER A 203 8.74 8.37 -2.75
C SER A 203 7.96 8.76 -1.50
N ARG A 204 7.05 9.69 -1.65
CA ARG A 204 6.10 10.10 -0.59
C ARG A 204 5.20 8.96 -0.13
N VAL A 205 4.99 7.97 -1.01
CA VAL A 205 4.14 6.81 -0.73
C VAL A 205 4.86 5.53 -1.16
N ALA A 206 4.76 4.50 -0.35
CA ALA A 206 5.22 3.17 -0.70
C ALA A 206 4.28 2.50 -1.71
N ASN A 207 4.83 1.69 -2.61
CA ASN A 207 4.04 0.80 -3.44
C ASN A 207 3.70 -0.48 -2.68
N THR A 208 2.53 -1.02 -2.97
CA THR A 208 2.07 -2.32 -2.45
C THR A 208 2.53 -3.43 -3.39
N LEU A 209 3.12 -4.48 -2.82
CA LEU A 209 3.50 -5.71 -3.51
C LEU A 209 2.87 -6.90 -2.79
N TYR A 210 2.10 -7.70 -3.50
CA TYR A 210 1.61 -8.98 -2.99
C TYR A 210 2.64 -10.06 -3.31
N THR A 211 3.06 -10.82 -2.31
CA THR A 211 3.95 -11.96 -2.52
C THR A 211 3.22 -13.26 -2.24
N ASN A 212 3.25 -14.17 -3.21
CA ASN A 212 2.80 -15.54 -3.04
C ASN A 212 4.04 -16.42 -2.90
N ASP A 213 4.22 -16.99 -1.71
CA ASP A 213 5.26 -17.98 -1.48
C ASP A 213 4.68 -19.37 -1.84
N MET A 214 5.23 -20.01 -2.86
CA MET A 214 4.82 -21.37 -3.24
C MET A 214 5.36 -22.39 -2.25
N MET A 215 4.49 -23.25 -1.77
CA MET A 215 4.82 -24.35 -0.87
C MET A 215 5.88 -25.24 -1.52
N ARG A 216 7.01 -25.46 -0.83
CA ARG A 216 8.02 -26.44 -1.22
C ARG A 216 7.73 -27.75 -0.47
N LEU A 217 7.37 -28.81 -1.17
CA LEU A 217 7.48 -30.15 -0.62
C LEU A 217 8.94 -30.58 -0.72
N VAL A 218 9.59 -30.69 0.43
CA VAL A 218 10.95 -31.24 0.52
C VAL A 218 10.82 -32.73 0.84
N ASP A 219 11.11 -33.58 -0.13
CA ASP A 219 11.23 -35.01 0.06
C ASP A 219 12.72 -35.34 0.22
N LYS A 220 13.06 -36.02 1.32
CA LYS A 220 14.41 -36.53 1.55
C LYS A 220 14.40 -38.00 1.23
N ARG A 221 15.05 -38.38 0.12
CA ARG A 221 15.32 -39.80 -0.25
C ARG A 221 16.81 -40.07 -0.11
N GLY A 222 17.18 -40.61 1.02
CA GLY A 222 18.59 -40.80 1.34
C GLY A 222 19.28 -39.45 1.59
N ASP A 223 20.39 -39.18 0.89
CA ASP A 223 21.13 -37.92 0.99
C ASP A 223 20.66 -36.86 -0.03
N GLU A 224 19.72 -37.19 -0.92
CA GLU A 224 19.16 -36.26 -1.89
C GLU A 224 17.92 -35.54 -1.36
N THR A 225 17.89 -34.23 -1.53
CA THR A 225 16.72 -33.38 -1.24
C THR A 225 16.03 -33.07 -2.55
N ILE A 226 14.80 -33.55 -2.74
CA ILE A 226 13.99 -33.24 -3.92
C ILE A 226 12.92 -32.23 -3.49
N THR A 227 12.88 -31.08 -4.16
CA THR A 227 11.90 -30.03 -3.90
C THR A 227 10.85 -30.03 -5.00
N TYR A 228 9.58 -30.14 -4.64
CA TYR A 228 8.45 -30.11 -5.57
C TYR A 228 7.67 -28.79 -5.38
N PRO A 229 7.35 -28.05 -6.46
CA PRO A 229 6.38 -26.98 -6.38
C PRO A 229 4.98 -27.58 -6.09
N VAL A 230 4.28 -27.03 -5.12
CA VAL A 230 2.87 -27.36 -4.89
C VAL A 230 2.02 -26.32 -5.59
N VAL A 231 1.24 -26.77 -6.57
CA VAL A 231 0.29 -25.95 -7.36
C VAL A 231 -1.00 -25.73 -6.56
#